data_cd3cdb53d4efad3ea8250cbff56f354d
#
_entry.id   cd3cdb53d4efad3ea8250cbff56f354d
#
_cell.length_a   1.000
_cell.length_b   1.000
_cell.length_c   1.000
_cell.angle_alpha   90.00
_cell.angle_beta   90.00
_cell.angle_gamma   90.00
#
_symmetry.space_group_name_H-M   'P 1'
#
loop_
_entity.id
_entity.type
_entity.pdbx_description
1 polymer ?
#
loop_
_entity_poly.entity_id
_entity_poly.type
_entity_poly.pdbx_seq_one_letter_code
_entity_poly.pdbx_strand_id
1 'polypeptide(L)'
;READFTIVASSVQVLRPKSGGLEGWSLMPRERQRLLHLLRGRVVILSGDVHYGELSASDGVVELTSSGLTETWPCAHPNPLRVGTVVHAPNFGLVDLLADGTVRLALRDAQGNDRLVHTLPSAPEDPPSAPEEDTCAALGEAQCP
;
A
#
# COMPACT_ATOMS: atom_id res chain seq x y z
N ARG A 1 18.27 0.25 8.77
CA ARG A 1 17.08 0.95 9.24
C ARG A 1 15.91 0.43 8.41
N GLU A 2 14.95 -0.18 9.01
CA GLU A 2 13.71 -0.56 8.31
C GLU A 2 12.98 0.69 7.86
N ALA A 3 12.36 0.63 6.69
CA ALA A 3 11.56 1.74 6.20
C ALA A 3 10.21 1.75 6.93
N ASP A 4 9.78 2.92 7.39
CA ASP A 4 8.48 3.08 8.05
C ASP A 4 7.30 2.84 7.08
N PHE A 5 7.58 2.92 5.78
CA PHE A 5 6.60 2.81 4.71
C PHE A 5 7.28 2.42 3.39
N THR A 6 6.64 1.54 2.62
CA THR A 6 7.17 1.07 1.32
C THR A 6 6.18 1.38 0.21
N ILE A 7 6.68 2.01 -0.86
CA ILE A 7 5.93 2.18 -2.12
C ILE A 7 6.51 1.24 -3.16
N VAL A 8 5.62 0.47 -3.80
CA VAL A 8 5.94 -0.37 -4.95
C VAL A 8 5.22 0.17 -6.16
N ALA A 9 5.94 0.56 -7.21
CA ALA A 9 5.35 0.96 -8.48
C ALA A 9 5.31 -0.23 -9.46
N SER A 10 4.15 -0.46 -10.05
CA SER A 10 3.92 -1.50 -11.06
C SER A 10 3.14 -0.92 -12.22
N SER A 11 3.48 -1.27 -13.45
CA SER A 11 2.72 -0.86 -14.64
C SER A 11 1.30 -1.41 -14.65
N VAL A 12 1.09 -2.61 -14.12
CA VAL A 12 -0.19 -3.35 -14.09
C VAL A 12 -0.57 -3.75 -12.67
N GLN A 13 -1.85 -4.11 -12.48
CA GLN A 13 -2.39 -4.49 -11.17
C GLN A 13 -1.72 -5.75 -10.60
N VAL A 14 -1.45 -5.71 -9.30
CA VAL A 14 -0.81 -6.79 -8.52
C VAL A 14 -1.82 -7.55 -7.68
N LEU A 15 -2.68 -6.84 -6.90
CA LEU A 15 -3.55 -7.49 -5.92
C LEU A 15 -4.74 -8.22 -6.55
N ARG A 16 -5.25 -7.77 -7.69
CA ARG A 16 -6.39 -8.40 -8.31
C ARG A 16 -6.13 -9.87 -8.64
N PRO A 17 -6.89 -10.84 -8.09
CA PRO A 17 -6.54 -12.27 -8.17
C PRO A 17 -6.81 -12.91 -9.54
N LYS A 18 -7.66 -12.28 -10.37
CA LYS A 18 -7.97 -12.75 -11.72
C LYS A 18 -7.93 -11.59 -12.71
N SER A 19 -7.24 -11.75 -13.82
CA SER A 19 -7.07 -10.69 -14.80
C SER A 19 -8.37 -10.35 -15.55
N GLY A 20 -9.28 -11.30 -15.71
CA GLY A 20 -10.51 -11.11 -16.50
C GLY A 20 -10.22 -10.80 -17.98
N GLY A 21 -9.06 -11.22 -18.50
CA GLY A 21 -8.62 -10.93 -19.87
C GLY A 21 -7.69 -9.71 -19.99
N LEU A 22 -7.46 -8.98 -18.89
CA LEU A 22 -6.49 -7.87 -18.83
C LEU A 22 -5.10 -8.37 -18.42
N GLU A 23 -4.10 -7.58 -18.72
CA GLU A 23 -2.76 -7.77 -18.16
C GLU A 23 -2.77 -7.59 -16.65
N GLY A 24 -1.87 -8.25 -15.97
CA GLY A 24 -1.76 -8.17 -14.52
C GLY A 24 -0.92 -9.30 -13.93
N TRP A 25 -0.47 -9.12 -12.72
CA TRP A 25 0.35 -10.12 -12.01
C TRP A 25 -0.38 -11.45 -11.77
N SER A 26 -1.71 -11.47 -11.86
CA SER A 26 -2.50 -12.70 -11.80
C SER A 26 -2.21 -13.69 -12.93
N LEU A 27 -1.63 -13.23 -14.06
CA LEU A 27 -1.13 -14.08 -15.15
C LEU A 27 0.19 -14.78 -14.80
N MET A 28 0.88 -14.31 -13.76
CA MET A 28 2.14 -14.85 -13.23
C MET A 28 1.97 -15.26 -11.77
N PRO A 29 1.15 -16.26 -11.44
CA PRO A 29 0.69 -16.51 -10.07
C PRO A 29 1.83 -16.85 -9.09
N ARG A 30 2.88 -17.52 -9.55
CA ARG A 30 4.04 -17.85 -8.72
C ARG A 30 4.85 -16.61 -8.36
N GLU A 31 5.12 -15.74 -9.34
CA GLU A 31 5.88 -14.51 -9.14
C GLU A 31 5.07 -13.50 -8.31
N ARG A 32 3.76 -13.40 -8.56
CA ARG A 32 2.86 -12.61 -7.74
C ARG A 32 2.89 -13.06 -6.28
N GLN A 33 2.75 -14.35 -6.03
CA GLN A 33 2.79 -14.90 -4.68
C GLN A 33 4.14 -14.61 -4.00
N ARG A 34 5.25 -14.77 -4.73
CA ARG A 34 6.58 -14.48 -4.24
C ARG A 34 6.73 -12.99 -3.88
N LEU A 35 6.28 -12.08 -4.75
CA LEU A 35 6.28 -10.64 -4.48
C LEU A 35 5.49 -10.33 -3.20
N LEU A 36 4.23 -10.76 -3.13
CA LEU A 36 3.37 -10.50 -1.96
C LEU A 36 3.96 -11.08 -0.67
N HIS A 37 4.65 -12.21 -0.76
CA HIS A 37 5.32 -12.81 0.39
C HIS A 37 6.55 -12.01 0.88
N LEU A 38 7.20 -11.26 0.01
CA LEU A 38 8.33 -10.39 0.36
C LEU A 38 7.87 -9.04 0.94
N LEU A 39 6.66 -8.58 0.61
CA LEU A 39 6.12 -7.33 1.12
C LEU A 39 5.75 -7.49 2.60
N ARG A 40 6.29 -6.61 3.43
CA ARG A 40 6.09 -6.61 4.88
C ARG A 40 5.84 -5.19 5.38
N GLY A 41 5.11 -5.08 6.47
CA GLY A 41 4.81 -3.80 7.09
C GLY A 41 3.77 -3.00 6.31
N ARG A 42 3.95 -1.70 6.30
CA ARG A 42 3.03 -0.75 5.64
C ARG A 42 3.43 -0.59 4.18
N VAL A 43 2.68 -1.21 3.29
CA VAL A 43 2.99 -1.24 1.87
C VAL A 43 1.85 -0.66 1.05
N VAL A 44 2.18 0.26 0.16
CA VAL A 44 1.28 0.73 -0.90
C VAL A 44 1.86 0.35 -2.26
N ILE A 45 1.03 -0.29 -3.07
CA ILE A 45 1.32 -0.54 -4.48
C ILE A 45 0.61 0.54 -5.30
N LEU A 46 1.33 1.15 -6.23
CA LEU A 46 0.78 2.07 -7.22
C LEU A 46 0.76 1.36 -8.57
N SER A 47 -0.42 1.32 -9.22
CA SER A 47 -0.57 0.63 -10.50
C SER A 47 -1.44 1.38 -11.49
N GLY A 48 -1.49 0.88 -12.74
CA GLY A 48 -2.22 1.48 -13.85
C GLY A 48 -2.80 0.47 -14.83
N ASP A 49 -2.81 0.80 -16.13
CA ASP A 49 -3.17 -0.01 -17.31
C ASP A 49 -4.68 -0.20 -17.57
N VAL A 50 -5.52 -0.22 -16.56
CA VAL A 50 -6.92 -0.68 -16.65
C VAL A 50 -7.95 0.41 -17.01
N HIS A 51 -7.53 1.63 -17.30
CA HIS A 51 -8.37 2.76 -17.72
C HIS A 51 -9.52 3.13 -16.75
N TYR A 52 -9.33 2.88 -15.47
CA TYR A 52 -10.18 3.36 -14.37
C TYR A 52 -9.36 3.49 -13.08
N GLY A 53 -9.95 4.14 -12.09
CA GLY A 53 -9.36 4.21 -10.76
C GLY A 53 -10.02 3.23 -9.79
N GLU A 54 -9.25 2.47 -9.03
CA GLU A 54 -9.76 1.65 -7.94
C GLU A 54 -8.74 1.51 -6.80
N LEU A 55 -9.23 1.13 -5.64
CA LEU A 55 -8.42 0.76 -4.50
C LEU A 55 -8.69 -0.69 -4.14
N SER A 56 -7.65 -1.45 -3.90
CA SER A 56 -7.71 -2.84 -3.46
C SER A 56 -6.90 -3.02 -2.18
N ALA A 57 -7.34 -3.93 -1.30
CA ALA A 57 -6.59 -4.24 -0.09
C ALA A 57 -6.63 -5.75 0.21
N SER A 58 -5.51 -6.28 0.68
CA SER A 58 -5.36 -7.65 1.18
C SER A 58 -4.13 -7.75 2.07
N ASP A 59 -4.27 -8.43 3.21
CA ASP A 59 -3.17 -8.82 4.10
C ASP A 59 -2.20 -7.68 4.45
N GLY A 60 -2.74 -6.49 4.72
CA GLY A 60 -1.97 -5.30 5.09
C GLY A 60 -1.32 -4.56 3.91
N VAL A 61 -1.46 -5.06 2.69
CA VAL A 61 -1.04 -4.39 1.46
C VAL A 61 -2.23 -3.66 0.85
N VAL A 62 -2.02 -2.41 0.44
CA VAL A 62 -3.01 -1.60 -0.27
C VAL A 62 -2.49 -1.27 -1.66
N GLU A 63 -3.34 -1.42 -2.67
CA GLU A 63 -3.02 -1.05 -4.06
C GLU A 63 -3.94 0.08 -4.51
N LEU A 64 -3.33 1.21 -4.88
CA LEU A 64 -4.01 2.33 -5.52
C LEU A 64 -3.75 2.24 -7.03
N THR A 65 -4.76 1.87 -7.78
CA THR A 65 -4.76 1.90 -9.23
C THR A 65 -5.29 3.24 -9.71
N SER A 66 -4.48 3.98 -10.46
CA SER A 66 -4.88 5.26 -11.06
C SER A 66 -4.55 5.23 -12.54
N SER A 67 -5.53 4.95 -13.38
CA SER A 67 -5.33 4.65 -14.79
C SER A 67 -6.32 5.35 -15.72
N GLY A 68 -6.91 6.44 -15.29
CA GLY A 68 -7.89 7.20 -16.05
C GLY A 68 -7.46 8.60 -16.43
N LEU A 69 -6.15 8.86 -16.65
CA LEU A 69 -5.68 10.22 -16.91
C LEU A 69 -6.08 10.73 -18.30
N THR A 70 -5.97 9.89 -19.32
CA THR A 70 -6.23 10.27 -20.73
C THR A 70 -7.43 9.57 -21.32
N GLU A 71 -7.71 8.34 -20.86
CA GLU A 71 -8.82 7.52 -21.34
C GLU A 71 -9.45 6.78 -20.15
N THR A 72 -10.76 6.60 -20.17
CA THR A 72 -11.49 5.87 -19.15
C THR A 72 -12.47 4.87 -19.75
N TRP A 73 -12.60 3.71 -19.09
CA TRP A 73 -13.59 2.71 -19.47
C TRP A 73 -14.87 2.85 -18.62
N PRO A 74 -16.05 2.64 -19.22
CA PRO A 74 -17.32 2.76 -18.52
C PRO A 74 -17.61 1.59 -17.57
N CYS A 75 -16.81 0.53 -17.62
CA CYS A 75 -16.96 -0.66 -16.78
C CYS A 75 -15.61 -1.09 -16.20
N ALA A 76 -15.65 -1.76 -15.06
CA ALA A 76 -14.50 -2.36 -14.42
C ALA A 76 -14.69 -3.88 -14.27
N HIS A 77 -13.61 -4.60 -14.33
CA HIS A 77 -13.61 -6.04 -14.09
C HIS A 77 -13.92 -6.36 -12.62
N PRO A 78 -14.56 -7.51 -12.34
CA PRO A 78 -14.76 -7.97 -10.97
C PRO A 78 -13.44 -8.06 -10.20
N ASN A 79 -13.43 -7.50 -8.98
CA ASN A 79 -12.29 -7.56 -8.08
C ASN A 79 -12.80 -7.75 -6.64
N PRO A 80 -12.66 -8.94 -6.05
CA PRO A 80 -13.14 -9.23 -4.71
C PRO A 80 -12.35 -8.50 -3.61
N LEU A 81 -11.19 -7.94 -3.95
CA LEU A 81 -10.33 -7.18 -3.03
C LEU A 81 -10.57 -5.67 -3.12
N ARG A 82 -11.52 -5.23 -3.95
CA ARG A 82 -11.84 -3.81 -4.11
C ARG A 82 -12.40 -3.21 -2.83
N VAL A 83 -11.90 -2.04 -2.49
CA VAL A 83 -12.38 -1.20 -1.39
C VAL A 83 -13.07 0.02 -1.98
N GLY A 84 -14.34 0.21 -1.63
CA GLY A 84 -15.16 1.31 -2.13
C GLY A 84 -15.61 1.13 -3.59
N THR A 85 -15.80 2.24 -4.29
CA THR A 85 -16.33 2.29 -5.66
C THR A 85 -15.22 2.51 -6.68
N VAL A 86 -15.47 2.05 -7.92
CA VAL A 86 -14.59 2.37 -9.06
C VAL A 86 -14.78 3.81 -9.50
N VAL A 87 -13.70 4.47 -9.89
CA VAL A 87 -13.71 5.81 -10.46
C VAL A 87 -13.55 5.71 -11.97
N HIS A 88 -14.66 5.89 -12.69
CA HIS A 88 -14.70 5.83 -14.16
C HIS A 88 -14.47 7.20 -14.82
N ALA A 89 -14.50 8.30 -14.06
CA ALA A 89 -14.17 9.63 -14.56
C ALA A 89 -12.65 9.77 -14.78
N PRO A 90 -12.20 10.71 -15.60
CA PRO A 90 -10.79 11.08 -15.66
C PRO A 90 -10.24 11.32 -14.26
N ASN A 91 -9.14 10.63 -13.92
CA ASN A 91 -8.65 10.59 -12.56
C ASN A 91 -7.13 10.52 -12.47
N PHE A 92 -6.62 10.96 -11.32
CA PHE A 92 -5.23 10.77 -10.92
C PHE A 92 -5.14 10.35 -9.44
N GLY A 93 -4.08 9.62 -9.12
CA GLY A 93 -3.80 9.18 -7.76
C GLY A 93 -2.97 10.21 -7.00
N LEU A 94 -3.24 10.33 -5.69
CA LEU A 94 -2.45 11.14 -4.77
C LEU A 94 -2.05 10.28 -3.56
N VAL A 95 -0.81 10.43 -3.13
CA VAL A 95 -0.28 9.84 -1.90
C VAL A 95 0.26 10.96 -1.03
N ASP A 96 -0.40 11.21 0.10
CA ASP A 96 0.03 12.19 1.09
C ASP A 96 0.68 11.46 2.28
N LEU A 97 1.92 11.80 2.58
CA LEU A 97 2.63 11.37 3.78
C LEU A 97 2.50 12.47 4.83
N LEU A 98 1.71 12.23 5.86
CA LEU A 98 1.45 13.21 6.90
C LEU A 98 2.53 13.17 7.99
N ALA A 99 2.70 14.30 8.70
CA ALA A 99 3.74 14.44 9.71
C ALA A 99 3.59 13.48 10.91
N ASP A 100 2.37 13.00 11.17
CA ASP A 100 2.08 12.00 12.19
C ASP A 100 2.35 10.56 11.73
N GLY A 101 2.92 10.38 10.52
CA GLY A 101 3.19 9.08 9.91
C GLY A 101 1.97 8.44 9.24
N THR A 102 0.82 9.08 9.24
CA THR A 102 -0.36 8.64 8.49
C THR A 102 -0.11 8.76 6.99
N VAL A 103 -0.58 7.77 6.21
CA VAL A 103 -0.54 7.81 4.74
C VAL A 103 -1.97 7.92 4.24
N ARG A 104 -2.26 9.01 3.52
CA ARG A 104 -3.54 9.21 2.86
C ARG A 104 -3.41 8.93 1.37
N LEU A 105 -4.25 8.05 0.85
CA LEU A 105 -4.37 7.72 -0.56
C LEU A 105 -5.67 8.32 -1.08
N ALA A 106 -5.62 8.98 -2.22
CA ALA A 106 -6.82 9.51 -2.86
C ALA A 106 -6.80 9.29 -4.37
N LEU A 107 -7.97 8.97 -4.94
CA LEU A 107 -8.25 9.15 -6.36
C LEU A 107 -9.02 10.45 -6.52
N ARG A 108 -8.50 11.34 -7.34
CA ARG A 108 -9.10 12.64 -7.65
C ARG A 108 -9.57 12.70 -9.09
N ASP A 109 -10.66 13.42 -9.30
CA ASP A 109 -11.12 13.75 -10.65
C ASP A 109 -10.31 14.92 -11.25
N ALA A 110 -10.59 15.24 -12.52
CA ALA A 110 -9.93 16.35 -13.23
C ALA A 110 -10.19 17.73 -12.60
N GLN A 111 -11.19 17.87 -11.74
CA GLN A 111 -11.49 19.10 -11.00
C GLN A 111 -10.79 19.13 -9.62
N GLY A 112 -10.06 18.08 -9.26
CA GLY A 112 -9.36 17.96 -7.99
C GLY A 112 -10.22 17.48 -6.82
N ASN A 113 -11.47 17.03 -7.07
CA ASN A 113 -12.33 16.49 -6.04
C ASN A 113 -11.92 15.05 -5.70
N ASP A 114 -11.92 14.75 -4.42
CA ASP A 114 -11.69 13.37 -3.95
C ASP A 114 -12.88 12.48 -4.31
N ARG A 115 -12.63 11.44 -5.09
CA ARG A 115 -13.63 10.45 -5.52
C ARG A 115 -13.56 9.17 -4.68
N LEU A 116 -12.38 8.85 -4.20
CA LEU A 116 -12.12 7.74 -3.29
C LEU A 116 -10.95 8.14 -2.39
N VAL A 117 -11.08 7.89 -1.11
CA VAL A 117 -10.02 8.16 -0.11
C VAL A 117 -9.84 6.94 0.77
N HIS A 118 -8.60 6.63 1.07
CA HIS A 118 -8.22 5.59 2.03
C HIS A 118 -7.06 6.08 2.88
N THR A 119 -7.07 5.72 4.15
CA THR A 119 -6.04 6.16 5.10
C THR A 119 -5.42 4.94 5.76
N LEU A 120 -4.09 4.86 5.71
CA LEU A 120 -3.32 3.91 6.50
C LEU A 120 -2.82 4.65 7.75
N PRO A 121 -3.14 4.17 8.95
CA PRO A 121 -2.68 4.80 10.19
C PRO A 121 -1.14 4.78 10.26
N SER A 122 -0.57 5.61 11.11
CA SER A 122 0.85 5.54 11.47
C SER A 122 1.24 4.13 11.95
N ALA A 123 2.49 3.76 11.81
CA ALA A 123 2.97 2.56 12.47
C ALA A 123 2.71 2.65 13.98
N PRO A 124 2.33 1.56 14.66
CA PRO A 124 2.30 1.57 16.10
C PRO A 124 3.69 2.01 16.61
N GLU A 125 3.71 2.91 17.57
CA GLU A 125 4.96 3.26 18.25
C GLU A 125 5.56 1.97 18.82
N ASP A 126 6.83 1.71 18.55
CA ASP A 126 7.53 0.64 19.24
C ASP A 126 7.39 0.88 20.74
N PRO A 127 7.04 -0.13 21.54
CA PRO A 127 7.02 0.04 22.99
C PRO A 127 8.39 0.58 23.41
N PRO A 128 8.47 1.54 24.33
CA PRO A 128 9.74 2.08 24.79
C PRO A 128 10.65 0.90 25.11
N SER A 129 11.83 0.89 24.51
CA SER A 129 12.83 -0.14 24.81
C SER A 129 12.95 -0.26 26.31
N ALA A 130 12.80 -1.47 26.83
CA ALA A 130 13.03 -1.72 28.25
C ALA A 130 14.36 -1.07 28.60
N PRO A 131 14.44 -0.33 29.73
CA PRO A 131 15.71 0.27 30.14
C PRO A 131 16.75 -0.86 30.11
N GLU A 132 17.85 -0.62 29.40
CA GLU A 132 18.97 -1.55 29.44
C GLU A 132 19.29 -1.76 30.93
N GLU A 133 19.02 -2.93 31.43
CA GLU A 133 19.44 -3.28 32.78
C GLU A 133 20.95 -3.13 32.79
N ASP A 134 21.41 -2.18 33.59
CA ASP A 134 22.84 -1.95 33.83
C ASP A 134 23.41 -3.24 34.43
N THR A 135 23.91 -4.13 33.55
CA THR A 135 24.42 -5.45 33.91
C THR A 135 25.61 -5.34 34.87
N CYS A 136 26.21 -4.15 35.02
CA CYS A 136 27.22 -3.88 36.06
C CYS A 136 26.63 -3.76 37.46
N ALA A 137 25.38 -3.33 37.62
CA ALA A 137 24.74 -3.24 38.94
C ALA A 137 24.36 -4.60 39.54
N ALA A 138 24.20 -5.63 38.69
CA ALA A 138 23.87 -7.00 39.10
C ALA A 138 25.11 -7.83 39.49
N LEU A 139 26.31 -7.43 39.08
CA LEU A 139 27.57 -8.06 39.47
C LEU A 139 28.20 -7.17 40.54
N GLY A 140 28.11 -7.58 41.79
CA GLY A 140 28.67 -6.81 42.90
C GLY A 140 30.09 -6.29 42.64
N GLU A 141 30.46 -5.15 43.26
CA GLU A 141 31.71 -4.33 43.05
C GLU A 141 33.04 -5.08 42.97
N ALA A 142 33.06 -6.40 43.14
CA ALA A 142 34.30 -7.25 43.15
C ALA A 142 34.69 -7.81 41.78
N GLN A 143 33.94 -7.57 40.70
CA GLN A 143 34.16 -8.22 39.38
C GLN A 143 34.19 -7.23 38.18
N CYS A 144 34.17 -5.94 38.40
CA CYS A 144 34.50 -4.98 37.34
C CYS A 144 36.04 -4.78 37.28
N PRO A 145 36.67 -4.89 36.08
CA PRO A 145 38.09 -4.66 35.92
C PRO A 145 38.45 -3.18 36.14
#